data_bac47d58f7720b4f189f27aa1e90fb44
#
_entry.id   bac47d58f7720b4f189f27aa1e90fb44
#
_cell.length_a   1.000
_cell.length_b   1.000
_cell.length_c   1.000
_cell.angle_alpha   90.00
_cell.angle_beta   90.00
_cell.angle_gamma   90.00
#
_symmetry.space_group_name_H-M   'P 1'
#
loop_
_entity.id
_entity.type
_entity.pdbx_description
1 polymer ?
#
loop_
_entity_poly.entity_id
_entity_poly.type
_entity_poly.pdbx_seq_one_letter_code
_entity_poly.pdbx_strand_id
1 'polypeptide(L)'
;MHILNYYFTPFAVILILFAIFFSQPEKGVTYLSFGILGAAFALNIWLNRNIYRFLRWSRHIRAVTVWLNLAVSAALFYLLSAYWAPMWLLFLTAPAASAMYMKKWQVFLTALFSCAVMFSLYYVRGLAFGEGGLGTQLWAMAGTQAVFIVFFSMFTAAMAEMVIKVRDSMR
;
A
#
# COMPACT_ATOMS: atom_id res chain seq x y z
N MET A 1 -1.90 3.00 -16.70
CA MET A 1 -2.65 3.35 -15.46
C MET A 1 -3.78 2.38 -15.15
N HIS A 2 -4.44 1.77 -16.14
CA HIS A 2 -5.51 0.79 -15.93
C HIS A 2 -5.08 -0.47 -15.16
N ILE A 3 -3.87 -0.99 -15.39
CA ILE A 3 -3.37 -2.24 -14.77
C ILE A 3 -3.32 -2.11 -13.24
N LEU A 4 -2.88 -0.98 -12.70
CA LEU A 4 -2.77 -0.77 -11.26
C LEU A 4 -4.14 -0.84 -10.57
N ASN A 5 -5.11 -0.10 -11.08
CA ASN A 5 -6.47 -0.14 -10.52
C ASN A 5 -7.16 -1.49 -10.77
N TYR A 6 -6.78 -2.19 -11.84
CA TYR A 6 -7.39 -3.46 -12.19
C TYR A 6 -6.97 -4.60 -11.25
N TYR A 7 -5.71 -4.62 -10.79
CA TYR A 7 -5.19 -5.70 -9.94
C TYR A 7 -5.06 -5.32 -8.46
N PHE A 8 -4.58 -4.12 -8.14
CA PHE A 8 -4.32 -3.75 -6.75
C PHE A 8 -5.57 -3.33 -5.98
N THR A 9 -6.52 -2.69 -6.63
CA THR A 9 -7.79 -2.34 -5.96
C THR A 9 -8.57 -3.59 -5.56
N PRO A 10 -8.83 -4.59 -6.45
CA PRO A 10 -9.46 -5.83 -6.05
C PRO A 10 -8.70 -6.58 -4.96
N PHE A 11 -7.36 -6.62 -5.02
CA PHE A 11 -6.54 -7.24 -3.99
C PHE A 11 -6.76 -6.59 -2.61
N ALA A 12 -6.70 -5.26 -2.53
CA ALA A 12 -6.95 -4.53 -1.30
C ALA A 12 -8.37 -4.75 -0.78
N VAL A 13 -9.38 -4.74 -1.68
CA VAL A 13 -10.78 -5.00 -1.33
C VAL A 13 -10.95 -6.40 -0.76
N ILE A 14 -10.40 -7.42 -1.42
CA ILE A 14 -10.47 -8.82 -0.97
C ILE A 14 -9.82 -8.97 0.41
N LEU A 15 -8.64 -8.37 0.62
CA LEU A 15 -7.93 -8.44 1.89
C LEU A 15 -8.75 -7.82 3.03
N ILE A 16 -9.39 -6.67 2.77
CA ILE A 16 -10.24 -5.98 3.75
C ILE A 16 -11.51 -6.77 4.03
N LEU A 17 -12.14 -7.34 2.98
CA LEU A 17 -13.32 -8.19 3.15
C LEU A 17 -12.99 -9.43 3.99
N PHE A 18 -11.85 -10.08 3.77
CA PHE A 18 -11.41 -11.19 4.60
C PHE A 18 -11.17 -10.74 6.04
N ALA A 19 -10.49 -9.61 6.26
CA ALA A 19 -10.29 -9.08 7.59
C ALA A 19 -11.62 -8.86 8.32
N ILE A 20 -12.61 -8.25 7.67
CA ILE A 20 -13.92 -7.98 8.27
C ILE A 20 -14.72 -9.27 8.49
N PHE A 21 -14.73 -10.16 7.51
CA PHE A 21 -15.54 -11.39 7.58
C PHE A 21 -15.03 -12.36 8.64
N PHE A 22 -13.71 -12.61 8.69
CA PHE A 22 -13.14 -13.59 9.62
C PHE A 22 -12.92 -13.06 11.03
N SER A 23 -12.65 -11.76 11.18
CA SER A 23 -12.31 -11.17 12.48
C SER A 23 -13.50 -10.50 13.18
N GLN A 24 -14.59 -10.24 12.46
CA GLN A 24 -15.80 -9.60 12.98
C GLN A 24 -15.50 -8.38 13.88
N PRO A 25 -14.77 -7.37 13.39
CA PRO A 25 -14.43 -6.19 14.17
C PRO A 25 -15.70 -5.44 14.59
N GLU A 26 -15.58 -4.54 15.55
CA GLU A 26 -16.67 -3.69 15.99
C GLU A 26 -17.33 -2.97 14.79
N LYS A 27 -18.67 -2.78 14.87
CA LYS A 27 -19.44 -2.13 13.78
C LYS A 27 -18.87 -0.78 13.37
N GLY A 28 -18.37 0.02 14.34
CA GLY A 28 -17.75 1.32 14.08
C GLY A 28 -16.49 1.19 13.20
N VAL A 29 -15.61 0.25 13.52
CA VAL A 29 -14.38 -0.04 12.75
C VAL A 29 -14.73 -0.52 11.34
N THR A 30 -15.74 -1.38 11.22
CA THR A 30 -16.23 -1.89 9.94
C THR A 30 -16.73 -0.75 9.04
N TYR A 31 -17.62 0.10 9.52
CA TYR A 31 -18.16 1.21 8.73
C TYR A 31 -17.08 2.22 8.36
N LEU A 32 -16.15 2.52 9.28
CA LEU A 32 -15.04 3.43 9.00
C LEU A 32 -14.09 2.87 7.94
N SER A 33 -13.79 1.56 8.00
CA SER A 33 -12.95 0.89 7.01
C SER A 33 -13.57 0.90 5.62
N PHE A 34 -14.88 0.63 5.50
CA PHE A 34 -15.60 0.77 4.22
C PHE A 34 -15.67 2.22 3.74
N GLY A 35 -15.85 3.18 4.65
CA GLY A 35 -15.81 4.61 4.33
C GLY A 35 -14.47 5.04 3.73
N ILE A 36 -13.37 4.65 4.35
CA ILE A 36 -11.99 4.93 3.85
C ILE A 36 -11.78 4.27 2.49
N LEU A 37 -12.19 3.01 2.34
CA LEU A 37 -12.06 2.27 1.08
C LEU A 37 -12.87 2.93 -0.05
N GLY A 38 -14.12 3.31 0.22
CA GLY A 38 -14.99 4.00 -0.72
C GLY A 38 -14.44 5.37 -1.13
N ALA A 39 -13.94 6.15 -0.16
CA ALA A 39 -13.29 7.44 -0.42
C ALA A 39 -12.02 7.27 -1.27
N ALA A 40 -11.18 6.29 -0.94
CA ALA A 40 -9.98 5.98 -1.71
C ALA A 40 -10.31 5.58 -3.15
N PHE A 41 -11.33 4.76 -3.35
CA PHE A 41 -11.81 4.35 -4.67
C PHE A 41 -12.34 5.54 -5.48
N ALA A 42 -13.17 6.38 -4.88
CA ALA A 42 -13.70 7.59 -5.51
C ALA A 42 -12.58 8.57 -5.91
N LEU A 43 -11.60 8.79 -5.02
CA LEU A 43 -10.44 9.62 -5.30
C LEU A 43 -9.55 9.05 -6.41
N ASN A 44 -9.33 7.74 -6.43
CA ASN A 44 -8.56 7.08 -7.50
C ASN A 44 -9.26 7.20 -8.86
N ILE A 45 -10.59 7.04 -8.91
CA ILE A 45 -11.36 7.24 -10.15
C ILE A 45 -11.27 8.70 -10.59
N TRP A 46 -11.44 9.65 -9.68
CA TRP A 46 -11.39 11.07 -9.96
C TRP A 46 -10.02 11.49 -10.49
N LEU A 47 -8.93 11.05 -9.85
CA LEU A 47 -7.56 11.30 -10.29
C LEU A 47 -7.30 10.71 -11.68
N ASN A 48 -7.78 9.48 -11.95
CA ASN A 48 -7.62 8.84 -13.25
C ASN A 48 -8.37 9.56 -14.37
N ARG A 49 -9.59 10.03 -14.10
CA ARG A 49 -10.38 10.80 -15.08
C ARG A 49 -9.75 12.14 -15.42
N ASN A 50 -9.15 12.80 -14.42
CA ASN A 50 -8.59 14.13 -14.61
C ASN A 50 -7.13 14.13 -15.08
N ILE A 51 -6.45 13.00 -15.14
CA ILE A 51 -5.03 12.92 -15.54
C ILE A 51 -4.80 13.44 -16.97
N TYR A 52 -5.78 13.27 -17.87
CA TYR A 52 -5.71 13.78 -19.24
C TYR A 52 -5.88 15.29 -19.36
N ARG A 53 -6.57 15.92 -18.40
CA ARG A 53 -6.72 17.38 -18.34
C ARG A 53 -5.44 18.09 -17.85
N PHE A 54 -4.62 17.38 -17.09
CA PHE A 54 -3.41 17.91 -16.46
C PHE A 54 -2.14 17.22 -16.95
N LEU A 55 -1.97 17.06 -18.26
CA LEU A 55 -0.79 16.44 -18.89
C LEU A 55 0.52 17.04 -18.40
N ARG A 56 0.55 18.36 -18.19
CA ARG A 56 1.73 19.09 -17.67
C ARG A 56 2.08 18.72 -16.22
N TRP A 57 1.11 18.20 -15.45
CA TRP A 57 1.25 17.82 -14.03
C TRP A 57 1.22 16.28 -13.83
N SER A 58 1.24 15.51 -14.90
CA SER A 58 1.10 14.04 -14.86
C SER A 58 2.11 13.34 -13.93
N ARG A 59 3.32 13.91 -13.79
CA ARG A 59 4.35 13.39 -12.89
C ARG A 59 3.98 13.59 -11.42
N HIS A 60 3.44 14.75 -11.07
CA HIS A 60 3.01 15.07 -9.72
C HIS A 60 1.75 14.26 -9.33
N ILE A 61 0.80 14.11 -10.24
CA ILE A 61 -0.42 13.32 -10.01
C ILE A 61 -0.07 11.86 -9.71
N ARG A 62 0.89 11.28 -10.42
CA ARG A 62 1.36 9.91 -10.14
C ARG A 62 2.01 9.79 -8.75
N ALA A 63 2.83 10.76 -8.36
CA ALA A 63 3.39 10.79 -7.02
C ALA A 63 2.30 10.92 -5.95
N VAL A 64 1.34 11.82 -6.15
CA VAL A 64 0.18 11.98 -5.24
C VAL A 64 -0.61 10.68 -5.10
N THR A 65 -0.84 9.94 -6.18
CA THR A 65 -1.53 8.64 -6.12
C THR A 65 -0.78 7.62 -5.26
N VAL A 66 0.56 7.57 -5.37
CA VAL A 66 1.38 6.67 -4.54
C VAL A 66 1.27 7.03 -3.06
N TRP A 67 1.37 8.33 -2.74
CA TRP A 67 1.25 8.82 -1.37
C TRP A 67 -0.16 8.63 -0.80
N LEU A 68 -1.18 8.84 -1.61
CA LEU A 68 -2.57 8.57 -1.22
C LEU A 68 -2.79 7.09 -0.88
N ASN A 69 -2.30 6.18 -1.73
CA ASN A 69 -2.40 4.75 -1.47
C ASN A 69 -1.66 4.35 -0.19
N LEU A 70 -0.50 4.94 0.07
CA LEU A 70 0.22 4.70 1.32
C LEU A 70 -0.56 5.21 2.54
N ALA A 71 -1.15 6.40 2.47
CA ALA A 71 -1.96 6.95 3.56
C ALA A 71 -3.21 6.08 3.83
N VAL A 72 -3.89 5.63 2.78
CA VAL A 72 -5.03 4.71 2.90
C VAL A 72 -4.59 3.37 3.51
N SER A 73 -3.47 2.81 3.06
CA SER A 73 -2.91 1.56 3.61
C SER A 73 -2.58 1.72 5.10
N ALA A 74 -1.99 2.86 5.48
CA ALA A 74 -1.66 3.18 6.86
C ALA A 74 -2.91 3.28 7.75
N ALA A 75 -3.95 3.99 7.27
CA ALA A 75 -5.21 4.14 8.00
C ALA A 75 -5.93 2.79 8.20
N LEU A 76 -6.04 1.98 7.14
CA LEU A 76 -6.66 0.66 7.20
C LEU A 76 -5.85 -0.32 8.05
N PHE A 77 -4.52 -0.27 7.97
CA PHE A 77 -3.65 -1.05 8.82
C PHE A 77 -3.84 -0.68 10.30
N TYR A 78 -3.88 0.60 10.62
CA TYR A 78 -4.13 1.04 12.01
C TYR A 78 -5.45 0.52 12.57
N LEU A 79 -6.52 0.52 11.77
CA LEU A 79 -7.84 0.07 12.18
C LEU A 79 -7.95 -1.46 12.29
N LEU A 80 -7.42 -2.19 11.30
CA LEU A 80 -7.70 -3.61 11.12
C LEU A 80 -6.58 -4.55 11.57
N SER A 81 -5.35 -4.07 11.77
CA SER A 81 -4.21 -4.95 12.11
C SER A 81 -4.33 -5.65 13.47
N ALA A 82 -5.23 -5.17 14.39
CA ALA A 82 -5.55 -5.90 15.63
C ALA A 82 -6.34 -7.16 15.36
N TYR A 83 -7.16 -7.10 14.35
CA TYR A 83 -8.12 -8.13 14.05
C TYR A 83 -7.57 -9.13 13.02
N TRP A 84 -6.70 -8.65 12.09
CA TRP A 84 -6.21 -9.46 10.97
C TRP A 84 -4.73 -9.18 10.69
N ALA A 85 -3.87 -10.13 11.06
CA ALA A 85 -2.42 -10.01 10.91
C ALA A 85 -1.94 -9.71 9.48
N PRO A 86 -2.51 -10.27 8.38
CA PRO A 86 -2.04 -10.00 7.02
C PRO A 86 -2.26 -8.57 6.50
N MET A 87 -2.86 -7.66 7.27
CA MET A 87 -3.10 -6.28 6.84
C MET A 87 -1.84 -5.51 6.42
N TRP A 88 -0.65 -5.92 6.86
CA TRP A 88 0.63 -5.35 6.42
C TRP A 88 0.85 -5.48 4.89
N LEU A 89 0.19 -6.44 4.23
CA LEU A 89 0.25 -6.61 2.78
C LEU A 89 -0.25 -5.37 2.02
N LEU A 90 -1.07 -4.52 2.63
CA LEU A 90 -1.50 -3.25 2.04
C LEU A 90 -0.31 -2.31 1.76
N PHE A 91 0.77 -2.42 2.55
CA PHE A 91 1.97 -1.61 2.33
C PHE A 91 2.75 -1.99 1.05
N LEU A 92 2.44 -3.13 0.43
CA LEU A 92 2.99 -3.49 -0.88
C LEU A 92 2.37 -2.69 -2.02
N THR A 93 1.14 -2.18 -1.84
CA THR A 93 0.40 -1.52 -2.92
C THR A 93 1.06 -0.25 -3.41
N ALA A 94 1.57 0.59 -2.51
CA ALA A 94 2.20 1.86 -2.86
C ALA A 94 3.55 1.68 -3.60
N PRO A 95 4.52 0.85 -3.13
CA PRO A 95 5.75 0.57 -3.86
C PRO A 95 5.50 -0.14 -5.18
N ALA A 96 4.60 -1.12 -5.23
CA ALA A 96 4.26 -1.82 -6.47
C ALA A 96 3.62 -0.86 -7.49
N ALA A 97 2.78 0.07 -7.03
CA ALA A 97 2.27 1.16 -7.87
C ALA A 97 3.40 2.03 -8.41
N SER A 98 4.36 2.41 -7.57
CA SER A 98 5.49 3.23 -7.96
C SER A 98 6.40 2.54 -8.99
N ALA A 99 6.55 1.21 -8.92
CA ALA A 99 7.37 0.41 -9.83
C ALA A 99 6.97 0.53 -11.31
N MET A 100 5.71 0.84 -11.58
CA MET A 100 5.21 1.00 -12.96
C MET A 100 5.53 2.37 -13.58
N TYR A 101 5.89 3.39 -12.77
CA TYR A 101 6.00 4.77 -13.24
C TYR A 101 7.30 5.47 -12.83
N MET A 102 8.02 4.91 -11.87
CA MET A 102 9.18 5.52 -11.24
C MET A 102 10.46 4.73 -11.53
N LYS A 103 11.61 5.37 -11.38
CA LYS A 103 12.92 4.72 -11.48
C LYS A 103 13.13 3.77 -10.29
N LYS A 104 13.91 2.70 -10.46
CA LYS A 104 14.22 1.71 -9.40
C LYS A 104 14.57 2.34 -8.05
N TRP A 105 15.40 3.37 -8.05
CA TRP A 105 15.77 4.07 -6.81
C TRP A 105 14.57 4.70 -6.09
N GLN A 106 13.64 5.28 -6.85
CA GLN A 106 12.44 5.88 -6.27
C GLN A 106 11.48 4.80 -5.71
N VAL A 107 11.40 3.64 -6.38
CA VAL A 107 10.65 2.48 -5.88
C VAL A 107 11.24 1.99 -4.56
N PHE A 108 12.57 1.87 -4.50
CA PHE A 108 13.28 1.50 -3.27
C PHE A 108 13.00 2.48 -2.12
N LEU A 109 13.09 3.79 -2.38
CA LEU A 109 12.76 4.81 -1.38
C LEU A 109 11.29 4.73 -0.93
N THR A 110 10.36 4.49 -1.86
CA THR A 110 8.93 4.31 -1.52
C THR A 110 8.73 3.07 -0.65
N ALA A 111 9.45 1.97 -0.93
CA ALA A 111 9.39 0.75 -0.12
C ALA A 111 9.95 0.99 1.29
N LEU A 112 11.10 1.67 1.42
CA LEU A 112 11.67 2.04 2.72
C LEU A 112 10.72 2.93 3.52
N PHE A 113 10.10 3.90 2.86
CA PHE A 113 9.13 4.77 3.52
C PHE A 113 7.88 4.01 3.97
N SER A 114 7.38 3.08 3.16
CA SER A 114 6.28 2.18 3.55
C SER A 114 6.63 1.35 4.77
N CYS A 115 7.86 0.81 4.83
CA CYS A 115 8.36 0.10 6.01
C CYS A 115 8.42 1.01 7.25
N ALA A 116 8.95 2.23 7.10
CA ALA A 116 9.04 3.19 8.21
C ALA A 116 7.65 3.53 8.77
N VAL A 117 6.67 3.77 7.91
CA VAL A 117 5.27 4.02 8.32
C VAL A 117 4.71 2.78 9.04
N MET A 118 4.92 1.59 8.52
CA MET A 118 4.47 0.34 9.15
C MET A 118 5.08 0.17 10.54
N PHE A 119 6.40 0.35 10.71
CA PHE A 119 7.06 0.30 12.01
C PHE A 119 6.52 1.34 12.98
N SER A 120 6.32 2.58 12.51
CA SER A 120 5.77 3.65 13.33
C SER A 120 4.37 3.30 13.84
N LEU A 121 3.53 2.69 13.01
CA LEU A 121 2.18 2.27 13.40
C LEU A 121 2.19 1.11 14.39
N TYR A 122 3.08 0.14 14.23
CA TYR A 122 3.28 -0.92 15.23
C TYR A 122 3.73 -0.33 16.57
N TYR A 123 4.66 0.63 16.55
CA TYR A 123 5.15 1.28 17.76
C TYR A 123 4.05 2.08 18.48
N VAL A 124 3.34 2.94 17.74
CA VAL A 124 2.21 3.74 18.30
C VAL A 124 1.15 2.82 18.89
N ARG A 125 0.88 1.71 18.23
CA ARG A 125 -0.10 0.76 18.71
C ARG A 125 0.37 0.00 19.94
N GLY A 126 1.62 -0.45 20.00
CA GLY A 126 2.21 -1.07 21.19
C GLY A 126 2.13 -0.16 22.42
N LEU A 127 2.34 1.15 22.24
CA LEU A 127 2.16 2.13 23.30
C LEU A 127 0.69 2.28 23.72
N ALA A 128 -0.24 2.27 22.78
CA ALA A 128 -1.68 2.43 23.06
C ALA A 128 -2.29 1.25 23.84
N PHE A 129 -1.74 0.04 23.68
CA PHE A 129 -2.21 -1.16 24.39
C PHE A 129 -1.43 -1.51 25.66
N GLY A 130 -0.53 -0.63 26.11
CA GLY A 130 0.13 -0.75 27.43
C GLY A 130 1.21 -1.83 27.51
N GLU A 131 1.65 -2.39 26.38
CA GLU A 131 2.71 -3.42 26.36
C GLU A 131 4.13 -2.85 26.48
N GLY A 132 4.28 -1.57 26.87
CA GLY A 132 5.58 -0.95 27.16
C GLY A 132 6.56 -0.87 25.98
N GLY A 133 6.07 -1.05 24.76
CA GLY A 133 6.87 -1.07 23.54
C GLY A 133 6.68 -2.36 22.72
N LEU A 134 7.37 -2.43 21.59
CA LEU A 134 7.36 -3.63 20.75
C LEU A 134 8.15 -4.75 21.42
N GLY A 135 7.49 -5.83 21.83
CA GLY A 135 8.16 -7.06 22.26
C GLY A 135 9.08 -7.61 21.15
N THR A 136 10.12 -8.36 21.54
CA THR A 136 11.13 -8.91 20.61
C THR A 136 10.48 -9.68 19.44
N GLN A 137 9.40 -10.40 19.71
CA GLN A 137 8.66 -11.16 18.69
C GLN A 137 7.99 -10.24 17.64
N LEU A 138 7.38 -9.13 18.09
CA LEU A 138 6.77 -8.15 17.18
C LEU A 138 7.82 -7.43 16.34
N TRP A 139 8.98 -7.13 16.89
CA TRP A 139 10.11 -6.57 16.13
C TRP A 139 10.60 -7.54 15.06
N ALA A 140 10.78 -8.82 15.39
CA ALA A 140 11.20 -9.84 14.43
C ALA A 140 10.17 -10.00 13.32
N MET A 141 8.89 -10.04 13.66
CA MET A 141 7.79 -10.13 12.68
C MET A 141 7.76 -8.90 11.76
N ALA A 142 7.80 -7.70 12.32
CA ALA A 142 7.80 -6.45 11.54
C ALA A 142 9.06 -6.34 10.66
N GLY A 143 10.22 -6.80 11.15
CA GLY A 143 11.45 -6.88 10.36
C GLY A 143 11.32 -7.82 9.16
N THR A 144 10.76 -9.00 9.35
CA THR A 144 10.50 -9.96 8.25
C THR A 144 9.55 -9.38 7.21
N GLN A 145 8.48 -8.71 7.65
CA GLN A 145 7.53 -8.03 6.77
C GLN A 145 8.20 -6.90 5.97
N ALA A 146 9.06 -6.10 6.61
CA ALA A 146 9.81 -5.04 5.95
C ALA A 146 10.76 -5.58 4.88
N VAL A 147 11.50 -6.65 5.18
CA VAL A 147 12.37 -7.32 4.20
C VAL A 147 11.55 -7.80 3.01
N PHE A 148 10.38 -8.39 3.25
CA PHE A 148 9.48 -8.85 2.19
C PHE A 148 8.96 -7.67 1.34
N ILE A 149 8.55 -6.56 1.96
CA ILE A 149 8.08 -5.36 1.24
C ILE A 149 9.18 -4.84 0.30
N VAL A 150 10.41 -4.70 0.80
CA VAL A 150 11.54 -4.21 -0.01
C VAL A 150 11.86 -5.19 -1.14
N PHE A 151 11.99 -6.48 -0.83
CA PHE A 151 12.27 -7.52 -1.83
C PHE A 151 11.21 -7.55 -2.93
N PHE A 152 9.93 -7.64 -2.57
CA PHE A 152 8.83 -7.68 -3.52
C PHE A 152 8.75 -6.42 -4.38
N SER A 153 9.00 -5.26 -3.80
CA SER A 153 9.00 -3.98 -4.51
C SER A 153 10.12 -3.91 -5.55
N MET A 154 11.33 -4.36 -5.19
CA MET A 154 12.46 -4.41 -6.10
C MET A 154 12.28 -5.46 -7.20
N PHE A 155 11.69 -6.61 -6.86
CA PHE A 155 11.31 -7.63 -7.83
C PHE A 155 10.30 -7.08 -8.85
N THR A 156 9.25 -6.41 -8.39
CA THR A 156 8.24 -5.79 -9.26
C THR A 156 8.85 -4.73 -10.16
N ALA A 157 9.79 -3.91 -9.65
CA ALA A 157 10.50 -2.92 -10.44
C ALA A 157 11.39 -3.55 -11.52
N ALA A 158 12.06 -4.65 -11.20
CA ALA A 158 12.88 -5.41 -12.17
C ALA A 158 12.02 -6.02 -13.27
N MET A 159 10.88 -6.61 -12.92
CA MET A 159 9.93 -7.17 -13.88
C MET A 159 9.35 -6.10 -14.80
N ALA A 160 8.96 -4.94 -14.25
CA ALA A 160 8.46 -3.82 -15.04
C ALA A 160 9.49 -3.32 -16.06
N GLU A 161 10.76 -3.23 -15.68
CA GLU A 161 11.85 -2.85 -16.60
C GLU A 161 12.07 -3.89 -17.70
N MET A 162 12.02 -5.19 -17.35
CA MET A 162 12.17 -6.27 -18.34
C MET A 162 11.05 -6.20 -19.39
N VAL A 163 9.80 -5.99 -18.98
CA VAL A 163 8.67 -5.86 -19.90
C VAL A 163 8.87 -4.67 -20.85
N ILE A 164 9.37 -3.54 -20.34
CA ILE A 164 9.66 -2.37 -21.19
C ILE A 164 10.75 -2.70 -22.21
N LYS A 165 11.86 -3.33 -21.78
CA LYS A 165 12.96 -3.71 -22.68
C LYS A 165 12.52 -4.67 -23.79
N VAL A 166 11.73 -5.70 -23.45
CA VAL A 166 11.19 -6.64 -24.44
C VAL A 166 10.31 -5.94 -25.45
N ARG A 167 9.44 -5.05 -25.00
CA ARG A 167 8.58 -4.26 -25.89
C ARG A 167 9.38 -3.36 -26.85
N ASP A 168 10.45 -2.74 -26.36
CA ASP A 168 11.26 -1.83 -27.15
C ASP A 168 12.16 -2.59 -28.15
N SER A 169 12.52 -3.86 -27.87
CA SER A 169 13.26 -4.75 -28.79
C SER A 169 12.39 -5.34 -29.92
N MET A 170 11.06 -5.30 -29.78
CA MET A 170 10.12 -5.79 -30.79
C MET A 170 9.62 -4.69 -31.74
N ARG A 171 10.08 -3.44 -31.57
CA ARG A 171 9.80 -2.30 -32.46
C ARG A 171 10.97 -1.96 -33.35
#